data_422d73a2dc970558415e935600376b27
#
_entry.id   422d73a2dc970558415e935600376b27
#
_cell.length_a   1.000
_cell.length_b   1.000
_cell.length_c   1.000
_cell.angle_alpha   90.00
_cell.angle_beta   90.00
_cell.angle_gamma   90.00
#
_symmetry.space_group_name_H-M   'P 1'
#
loop_
_entity.id
_entity.type
_entity.pdbx_description
1 polymer ?
#
loop_
_entity_poly.entity_id
_entity_poly.type
_entity_poly.pdbx_seq_one_letter_code
_entity_poly.pdbx_strand_id
1 'polypeptide(L)'
;MNPNKALWEKGAFTEIAAFMHQSGEELVKSLGIKPPLRVLDLGCGDGTTAIPLARLGAEVVGIDIAQNLVDAGNKRATEAGLNRLTFQEGDACNLQGVNNHSFDMTISVFGAMFAPKPFDVAREMVRVTKPGGRIVMGNWIPNDPTSFVSQLLKISAAFTPPPPEGFISPMTWGVESHIIERFGQAGVPKEKISMVKDTYSFISNNK
;
A
#
# COMPACT_ATOMS: atom_id res chain seq x y z
N MET A 1 -6.55 -14.95 12.41
CA MET A 1 -6.16 -13.54 12.71
C MET A 1 -4.81 -13.29 12.07
N ASN A 2 -4.63 -12.18 11.37
CA ASN A 2 -3.36 -11.84 10.71
C ASN A 2 -2.32 -11.51 11.79
N PRO A 3 -1.17 -12.21 11.86
CA PRO A 3 -0.17 -12.02 12.92
C PRO A 3 0.48 -10.63 12.90
N ASN A 4 0.41 -9.93 11.77
CA ASN A 4 1.04 -8.62 11.61
C ASN A 4 0.24 -7.47 12.27
N LYS A 5 -1.06 -7.67 12.61
CA LYS A 5 -1.88 -6.62 13.21
C LYS A 5 -1.24 -6.02 14.46
N ALA A 6 -0.90 -6.88 15.42
CA ALA A 6 -0.31 -6.45 16.69
C ALA A 6 1.07 -5.76 16.52
N LEU A 7 1.78 -6.05 15.44
CA LEU A 7 3.05 -5.39 15.11
C LEU A 7 2.81 -3.95 14.64
N TRP A 8 1.86 -3.76 13.72
CA TRP A 8 1.56 -2.44 13.16
C TRP A 8 0.85 -1.51 14.15
N GLU A 9 0.09 -2.08 15.11
CA GLU A 9 -0.57 -1.30 16.17
C GLU A 9 0.38 -0.83 17.29
N LYS A 10 1.60 -1.39 17.39
CA LYS A 10 2.55 -1.04 18.47
C LYS A 10 3.39 0.19 18.20
N GLY A 11 3.62 0.55 16.95
CA GLY A 11 4.56 1.58 16.56
C GLY A 11 3.92 2.95 16.41
N ALA A 12 4.72 4.02 16.57
CA ALA A 12 4.36 5.39 16.19
C ALA A 12 4.50 5.57 14.66
N PHE A 13 3.80 4.73 13.88
CA PHE A 13 3.96 4.69 12.43
C PHE A 13 3.53 6.00 11.76
N THR A 14 2.61 6.75 12.35
CA THR A 14 2.20 8.08 11.89
C THR A 14 3.36 9.09 11.86
N GLU A 15 4.33 8.97 12.78
CA GLU A 15 5.53 9.81 12.78
C GLU A 15 6.44 9.51 11.58
N ILE A 16 6.59 8.22 11.24
CA ILE A 16 7.35 7.79 10.05
C ILE A 16 6.60 8.21 8.79
N ALA A 17 5.28 8.04 8.75
CA ALA A 17 4.44 8.43 7.63
C ALA A 17 4.54 9.93 7.31
N ALA A 18 4.73 10.79 8.33
CA ALA A 18 4.89 12.22 8.13
C ALA A 18 6.06 12.58 7.19
N PHE A 19 7.16 11.81 7.23
CA PHE A 19 8.29 11.98 6.31
C PHE A 19 8.00 11.50 4.87
N MET A 20 6.92 10.76 4.68
CA MET A 20 6.53 10.17 3.41
C MET A 20 5.41 10.96 2.69
N HIS A 21 4.72 11.87 3.38
CA HIS A 21 3.54 12.55 2.85
C HIS A 21 3.81 13.31 1.55
N GLN A 22 4.94 14.03 1.47
CA GLN A 22 5.28 14.78 0.25
C GLN A 22 5.48 13.85 -0.94
N SER A 23 6.28 12.78 -0.78
CA SER A 23 6.50 11.80 -1.86
C SER A 23 5.23 11.05 -2.23
N GLY A 24 4.33 10.79 -1.27
CA GLY A 24 3.00 10.24 -1.53
C GLY A 24 2.15 11.17 -2.39
N GLU A 25 2.17 12.47 -2.10
CA GLU A 25 1.47 13.48 -2.89
C GLU A 25 2.04 13.60 -4.31
N GLU A 26 3.36 13.60 -4.46
CA GLU A 26 4.05 13.64 -5.76
C GLU A 26 3.72 12.39 -6.60
N LEU A 27 3.75 11.21 -5.99
CA LEU A 27 3.34 9.96 -6.63
C LEU A 27 1.89 10.05 -7.13
N VAL A 28 0.96 10.48 -6.28
CA VAL A 28 -0.46 10.60 -6.66
C VAL A 28 -0.64 11.57 -7.83
N LYS A 29 0.05 12.70 -7.83
CA LYS A 29 0.04 13.66 -8.96
C LYS A 29 0.54 13.01 -10.26
N SER A 30 1.59 12.19 -10.19
CA SER A 30 2.15 11.51 -11.37
C SER A 30 1.21 10.46 -11.98
N LEU A 31 0.25 9.94 -11.21
CA LEU A 31 -0.72 8.95 -11.69
C LEU A 31 -1.73 9.50 -12.69
N GLY A 32 -1.84 10.83 -12.83
CA GLY A 32 -2.75 11.48 -13.77
C GLY A 32 -4.23 11.21 -13.47
N ILE A 33 -4.59 11.18 -12.20
CA ILE A 33 -5.96 10.92 -11.73
C ILE A 33 -6.94 11.96 -12.31
N LYS A 34 -8.00 11.47 -12.91
CA LYS A 34 -9.09 12.28 -13.48
C LYS A 34 -10.42 11.88 -12.87
N PRO A 35 -10.93 12.58 -11.87
CA PRO A 35 -12.24 12.31 -11.32
C PRO A 35 -13.37 12.49 -12.35
N PRO A 36 -14.53 11.82 -12.18
CA PRO A 36 -14.86 11.01 -10.98
C PRO A 36 -14.24 9.60 -11.02
N LEU A 37 -13.59 9.20 -9.94
CA LEU A 37 -13.03 7.85 -9.74
C LEU A 37 -13.34 7.37 -8.32
N ARG A 38 -13.62 6.06 -8.17
CA ARG A 38 -13.69 5.40 -6.88
C ARG A 38 -12.42 4.57 -6.68
N VAL A 39 -11.68 4.87 -5.62
CA VAL A 39 -10.34 4.31 -5.36
C VAL A 39 -10.31 3.56 -4.05
N LEU A 40 -9.71 2.37 -4.06
CA LEU A 40 -9.29 1.66 -2.85
C LEU A 40 -7.81 1.93 -2.60
N ASP A 41 -7.46 2.43 -1.42
CA ASP A 41 -6.07 2.48 -0.92
C ASP A 41 -5.88 1.35 0.09
N LEU A 42 -5.08 0.34 -0.26
CA LEU A 42 -4.92 -0.90 0.50
C LEU A 42 -3.60 -0.92 1.27
N GLY A 43 -3.69 -1.08 2.60
CA GLY A 43 -2.59 -0.81 3.52
C GLY A 43 -2.30 0.68 3.58
N CYS A 44 -3.37 1.47 3.75
CA CYS A 44 -3.39 2.91 3.59
C CYS A 44 -2.71 3.69 4.71
N GLY A 45 -2.40 3.03 5.83
CA GLY A 45 -1.88 3.70 7.01
C GLY A 45 -2.81 4.83 7.47
N ASP A 46 -2.23 5.97 7.79
CA ASP A 46 -2.94 7.20 8.17
C ASP A 46 -3.30 8.10 6.96
N GLY A 47 -3.19 7.58 5.73
CA GLY A 47 -3.66 8.24 4.51
C GLY A 47 -2.60 9.00 3.70
N THR A 48 -1.34 8.58 3.74
CA THR A 48 -0.27 9.16 2.92
C THR A 48 -0.62 9.24 1.43
N THR A 49 -1.35 8.24 0.90
CA THR A 49 -1.82 8.17 -0.49
C THR A 49 -3.30 8.55 -0.61
N ALA A 50 -4.15 8.10 0.33
CA ALA A 50 -5.59 8.32 0.31
C ALA A 50 -5.99 9.81 0.37
N ILE A 51 -5.32 10.60 1.21
CA ILE A 51 -5.62 12.02 1.37
C ILE A 51 -5.37 12.82 0.08
N PRO A 52 -4.18 12.73 -0.58
CA PRO A 52 -3.98 13.42 -1.84
C PRO A 52 -4.92 12.95 -2.96
N LEU A 53 -5.28 11.66 -3.02
CA LEU A 53 -6.30 11.16 -3.97
C LEU A 53 -7.66 11.84 -3.76
N ALA A 54 -8.10 11.94 -2.50
CA ALA A 54 -9.37 12.59 -2.17
C ALA A 54 -9.34 14.11 -2.45
N ARG A 55 -8.20 14.77 -2.22
CA ARG A 55 -8.00 16.18 -2.59
C ARG A 55 -8.11 16.44 -4.09
N LEU A 56 -7.74 15.47 -4.92
CA LEU A 56 -7.95 15.51 -6.37
C LEU A 56 -9.40 15.25 -6.80
N GLY A 57 -10.32 14.95 -5.85
CA GLY A 57 -11.73 14.73 -6.11
C GLY A 57 -12.16 13.27 -6.29
N ALA A 58 -11.28 12.31 -6.03
CA ALA A 58 -11.65 10.90 -6.00
C ALA A 58 -12.55 10.59 -4.78
N GLU A 59 -13.42 9.57 -4.91
CA GLU A 59 -14.03 8.90 -3.77
C GLU A 59 -13.07 7.80 -3.30
N VAL A 60 -12.59 7.89 -2.06
CA VAL A 60 -11.53 7.01 -1.58
C VAL A 60 -11.97 6.22 -0.37
N VAL A 61 -11.72 4.93 -0.40
CA VAL A 61 -11.81 4.03 0.75
C VAL A 61 -10.39 3.57 1.08
N GLY A 62 -9.90 3.93 2.28
CA GLY A 62 -8.65 3.42 2.82
C GLY A 62 -8.93 2.17 3.65
N ILE A 63 -8.17 1.11 3.43
CA ILE A 63 -8.23 -0.11 4.27
C ILE A 63 -6.84 -0.39 4.83
N ASP A 64 -6.77 -0.53 6.15
CA ASP A 64 -5.56 -0.95 6.86
C ASP A 64 -5.88 -1.96 7.95
N ILE A 65 -4.92 -2.80 8.31
CA ILE A 65 -5.09 -3.81 9.35
C ILE A 65 -4.98 -3.21 10.76
N ALA A 66 -4.31 -2.06 10.90
CA ALA A 66 -4.04 -1.40 12.16
C ALA A 66 -5.12 -0.36 12.49
N GLN A 67 -5.93 -0.64 13.51
CA GLN A 67 -7.05 0.24 13.90
C GLN A 67 -6.57 1.65 14.29
N ASN A 68 -5.45 1.76 14.99
CA ASN A 68 -4.87 3.07 15.36
C ASN A 68 -4.49 3.94 14.15
N LEU A 69 -4.07 3.33 13.03
CA LEU A 69 -3.79 4.04 11.78
C LEU A 69 -5.08 4.46 11.07
N VAL A 70 -6.09 3.59 11.07
CA VAL A 70 -7.44 3.89 10.57
C VAL A 70 -8.04 5.09 11.31
N ASP A 71 -7.95 5.10 12.64
CA ASP A 71 -8.45 6.20 13.48
C ASP A 71 -7.71 7.51 13.18
N ALA A 72 -6.37 7.45 13.04
CA ALA A 72 -5.56 8.60 12.66
C ALA A 72 -5.93 9.12 11.25
N GLY A 73 -6.16 8.22 10.29
CA GLY A 73 -6.59 8.56 8.94
C GLY A 73 -7.97 9.26 8.91
N ASN A 74 -8.96 8.72 9.62
CA ASN A 74 -10.28 9.32 9.75
C ASN A 74 -10.22 10.71 10.40
N LYS A 75 -9.40 10.87 11.45
CA LYS A 75 -9.16 12.17 12.06
C LYS A 75 -8.59 13.17 11.05
N ARG A 76 -7.55 12.81 10.32
CA ARG A 76 -6.92 13.65 9.28
C ARG A 76 -7.90 13.99 8.15
N ALA A 77 -8.73 13.03 7.72
CA ALA A 77 -9.75 13.28 6.69
C ALA A 77 -10.78 14.31 7.16
N THR A 78 -11.24 14.19 8.42
CA THR A 78 -12.17 15.14 9.04
C THR A 78 -11.58 16.53 9.16
N GLU A 79 -10.34 16.65 9.68
CA GLU A 79 -9.62 17.92 9.82
C GLU A 79 -9.39 18.60 8.46
N ALA A 80 -9.22 17.81 7.39
CA ALA A 80 -9.05 18.31 6.02
C ALA A 80 -10.37 18.55 5.27
N GLY A 81 -11.53 18.30 5.89
CA GLY A 81 -12.86 18.46 5.27
C GLY A 81 -13.13 17.50 4.10
N LEU A 82 -12.50 16.32 4.08
CA LEU A 82 -12.58 15.37 2.97
C LEU A 82 -13.75 14.39 3.15
N ASN A 83 -14.97 14.83 2.85
CA ASN A 83 -16.21 14.05 3.07
C ASN A 83 -16.35 12.81 2.16
N ARG A 84 -15.51 12.63 1.15
CA ARG A 84 -15.50 11.49 0.22
C ARG A 84 -14.30 10.54 0.47
N LEU A 85 -13.72 10.62 1.67
CA LEU A 85 -12.65 9.76 2.14
C LEU A 85 -13.06 9.10 3.44
N THR A 86 -13.00 7.78 3.49
CA THR A 86 -13.26 6.98 4.69
C THR A 86 -12.15 5.96 4.89
N PHE A 87 -11.81 5.71 6.15
CA PHE A 87 -10.86 4.65 6.51
C PHE A 87 -11.59 3.58 7.33
N GLN A 88 -11.24 2.32 7.07
CA GLN A 88 -11.80 1.18 7.79
C GLN A 88 -10.75 0.10 8.03
N GLU A 89 -10.91 -0.66 9.12
CA GLU A 89 -10.06 -1.81 9.40
C GLU A 89 -10.37 -2.95 8.41
N GLY A 90 -9.30 -3.63 7.93
CA GLY A 90 -9.44 -4.79 7.08
C GLY A 90 -8.12 -5.47 6.76
N ASP A 91 -8.20 -6.74 6.35
CA ASP A 91 -7.03 -7.54 5.97
C ASP A 91 -6.87 -7.57 4.45
N ALA A 92 -5.71 -7.13 3.96
CA ALA A 92 -5.38 -7.14 2.53
C ALA A 92 -5.42 -8.55 1.90
N CYS A 93 -5.27 -9.61 2.70
CA CYS A 93 -5.41 -10.99 2.22
C CYS A 93 -6.86 -11.44 2.07
N ASN A 94 -7.82 -10.71 2.65
CA ASN A 94 -9.23 -11.08 2.65
C ASN A 94 -10.10 -9.85 2.91
N LEU A 95 -10.51 -9.17 1.86
CA LEU A 95 -11.33 -7.96 1.90
C LEU A 95 -12.81 -8.31 2.07
N GLN A 96 -13.16 -8.84 3.25
CA GLN A 96 -14.54 -9.17 3.60
C GLN A 96 -15.43 -7.91 3.56
N GLY A 97 -16.63 -8.06 3.01
CA GLY A 97 -17.57 -6.96 2.86
C GLY A 97 -17.30 -6.00 1.71
N VAL A 98 -16.16 -6.14 1.02
CA VAL A 98 -15.87 -5.38 -0.19
C VAL A 98 -16.36 -6.14 -1.42
N ASN A 99 -17.30 -5.54 -2.14
CA ASN A 99 -17.89 -6.14 -3.33
C ASN A 99 -16.89 -6.28 -4.48
N ASN A 100 -17.11 -7.29 -5.34
CA ASN A 100 -16.36 -7.43 -6.59
C ASN A 100 -16.56 -6.20 -7.48
N HIS A 101 -15.52 -5.85 -8.23
CA HIS A 101 -15.61 -4.81 -9.28
C HIS A 101 -16.18 -3.48 -8.79
N SER A 102 -15.83 -3.06 -7.57
CA SER A 102 -16.38 -1.86 -6.94
C SER A 102 -15.48 -0.63 -7.05
N PHE A 103 -14.22 -0.77 -7.46
CA PHE A 103 -13.28 0.33 -7.59
C PHE A 103 -12.76 0.49 -9.03
N ASP A 104 -12.64 1.74 -9.46
CA ASP A 104 -12.00 2.09 -10.74
C ASP A 104 -10.48 1.94 -10.66
N MET A 105 -9.93 2.12 -9.45
CA MET A 105 -8.52 1.91 -9.17
C MET A 105 -8.32 1.32 -7.77
N THR A 106 -7.39 0.38 -7.67
CA THR A 106 -6.85 -0.09 -6.39
C THR A 106 -5.38 0.29 -6.31
N ILE A 107 -4.98 0.97 -5.24
CA ILE A 107 -3.60 1.39 -5.02
C ILE A 107 -3.09 0.83 -3.70
N SER A 108 -1.80 0.50 -3.64
CA SER A 108 -1.10 0.17 -2.40
C SER A 108 0.35 0.64 -2.49
N VAL A 109 0.75 1.55 -1.63
CA VAL A 109 2.11 2.07 -1.58
C VAL A 109 2.75 1.66 -0.25
N PHE A 110 3.67 0.71 -0.31
CA PHE A 110 4.40 0.12 0.83
C PHE A 110 3.53 -0.49 1.94
N GLY A 111 2.23 -0.68 1.71
CA GLY A 111 1.29 -1.24 2.70
C GLY A 111 1.04 -2.73 2.49
N ALA A 112 0.29 -3.10 1.47
CA ALA A 112 -0.14 -4.48 1.23
C ALA A 112 1.01 -5.47 0.98
N MET A 113 2.21 -4.97 0.65
CA MET A 113 3.41 -5.81 0.51
C MET A 113 3.77 -6.57 1.81
N PHE A 114 3.37 -6.06 2.97
CA PHE A 114 3.64 -6.68 4.27
C PHE A 114 2.60 -7.73 4.66
N ALA A 115 1.55 -7.91 3.89
CA ALA A 115 0.56 -8.96 4.15
C ALA A 115 1.16 -10.35 3.93
N PRO A 116 0.85 -11.34 4.80
CA PRO A 116 1.58 -12.62 4.83
C PRO A 116 1.28 -13.55 3.67
N LYS A 117 0.20 -13.30 2.91
CA LYS A 117 -0.25 -14.14 1.80
C LYS A 117 -0.29 -13.35 0.50
N PRO A 118 0.86 -13.14 -0.18
CA PRO A 118 0.94 -12.25 -1.33
C PRO A 118 0.06 -12.66 -2.52
N PHE A 119 -0.20 -13.94 -2.72
CA PHE A 119 -1.13 -14.41 -3.76
C PHE A 119 -2.58 -14.05 -3.44
N ASP A 120 -2.99 -14.10 -2.15
CA ASP A 120 -4.32 -13.68 -1.73
C ASP A 120 -4.48 -12.17 -1.92
N VAL A 121 -3.46 -11.37 -1.60
CA VAL A 121 -3.44 -9.93 -1.86
C VAL A 121 -3.66 -9.63 -3.34
N ALA A 122 -2.91 -10.28 -4.24
CA ALA A 122 -3.07 -10.06 -5.67
C ALA A 122 -4.48 -10.43 -6.16
N ARG A 123 -5.03 -11.58 -5.69
CA ARG A 123 -6.41 -11.98 -6.01
C ARG A 123 -7.45 -10.98 -5.53
N GLU A 124 -7.32 -10.49 -4.29
CA GLU A 124 -8.25 -9.50 -3.73
C GLU A 124 -8.17 -8.17 -4.48
N MET A 125 -6.98 -7.67 -4.77
CA MET A 125 -6.82 -6.44 -5.57
C MET A 125 -7.49 -6.57 -6.95
N VAL A 126 -7.32 -7.71 -7.63
CA VAL A 126 -7.97 -7.97 -8.92
C VAL A 126 -9.49 -8.10 -8.75
N ARG A 127 -9.95 -8.84 -7.74
CA ARG A 127 -11.38 -9.07 -7.49
C ARG A 127 -12.17 -7.78 -7.27
N VAL A 128 -11.62 -6.85 -6.48
CA VAL A 128 -12.31 -5.61 -6.14
C VAL A 128 -12.20 -4.53 -7.20
N THR A 129 -11.20 -4.63 -8.08
CA THR A 129 -11.00 -3.68 -9.19
C THR A 129 -11.94 -4.02 -10.35
N LYS A 130 -12.58 -3.02 -10.91
CA LYS A 130 -13.46 -3.18 -12.08
C LYS A 130 -12.68 -3.73 -13.29
N PRO A 131 -13.33 -4.49 -14.20
CA PRO A 131 -12.75 -4.79 -15.52
C PRO A 131 -12.34 -3.50 -16.24
N GLY A 132 -11.10 -3.45 -16.73
CA GLY A 132 -10.53 -2.23 -17.32
C GLY A 132 -10.04 -1.20 -16.31
N GLY A 133 -10.23 -1.43 -15.01
CA GLY A 133 -9.69 -0.60 -13.95
C GLY A 133 -8.17 -0.74 -13.81
N ARG A 134 -7.58 0.04 -12.91
CA ARG A 134 -6.12 0.13 -12.73
C ARG A 134 -5.71 -0.37 -11.35
N ILE A 135 -4.65 -1.19 -11.30
CA ILE A 135 -3.97 -1.55 -10.04
C ILE A 135 -2.60 -0.88 -10.05
N VAL A 136 -2.27 -0.22 -8.94
CA VAL A 136 -0.98 0.47 -8.75
C VAL A 136 -0.35 -0.03 -7.47
N MET A 137 0.92 -0.42 -7.53
CA MET A 137 1.68 -0.79 -6.34
C MET A 137 3.02 -0.06 -6.30
N GLY A 138 3.35 0.52 -5.15
CA GLY A 138 4.69 0.96 -4.81
C GLY A 138 5.34 -0.04 -3.85
N ASN A 139 6.48 -0.61 -4.22
CA ASN A 139 7.17 -1.63 -3.44
C ASN A 139 8.66 -1.36 -3.35
N TRP A 140 9.28 -1.70 -2.22
CA TRP A 140 10.71 -1.61 -2.06
C TRP A 140 11.43 -2.67 -2.89
N ILE A 141 12.51 -2.26 -3.58
CA ILE A 141 13.36 -3.16 -4.36
C ILE A 141 14.37 -3.81 -3.39
N PRO A 142 14.48 -5.16 -3.36
CA PRO A 142 15.43 -5.84 -2.50
C PRO A 142 16.88 -5.60 -2.96
N ASN A 143 17.80 -5.59 -2.01
CA ASN A 143 19.25 -5.51 -2.25
C ASN A 143 19.70 -4.27 -3.05
N ASP A 144 18.92 -3.22 -3.11
CA ASP A 144 19.32 -1.96 -3.73
C ASP A 144 20.29 -1.22 -2.81
N PRO A 145 21.56 -1.04 -3.21
CA PRO A 145 22.58 -0.38 -2.38
C PRO A 145 22.29 1.10 -2.15
N THR A 146 21.44 1.71 -2.97
CA THR A 146 21.04 3.12 -2.84
C THR A 146 19.81 3.33 -2.00
N SER A 147 19.09 2.26 -1.66
CA SER A 147 17.86 2.32 -0.88
C SER A 147 18.15 2.30 0.62
N PHE A 148 17.72 3.35 1.34
CA PHE A 148 17.76 3.41 2.80
C PHE A 148 17.09 2.19 3.45
N VAL A 149 15.90 1.81 2.98
CA VAL A 149 15.15 0.66 3.52
C VAL A 149 15.92 -0.65 3.31
N SER A 150 16.52 -0.87 2.13
CA SER A 150 17.32 -2.07 1.88
C SER A 150 18.56 -2.14 2.78
N GLN A 151 19.23 -1.02 3.05
CA GLN A 151 20.36 -0.97 3.98
C GLN A 151 19.92 -1.24 5.43
N LEU A 152 18.83 -0.63 5.86
CA LEU A 152 18.27 -0.84 7.19
C LEU A 152 17.90 -2.32 7.42
N LEU A 153 17.22 -2.95 6.46
CA LEU A 153 16.86 -4.37 6.54
C LEU A 153 18.09 -5.28 6.55
N LYS A 154 19.12 -4.97 5.78
CA LYS A 154 20.39 -5.71 5.79
C LYS A 154 21.07 -5.66 7.16
N ILE A 155 21.12 -4.47 7.77
CA ILE A 155 21.69 -4.30 9.12
C ILE A 155 20.84 -5.06 10.13
N SER A 156 19.52 -4.89 10.12
CA SER A 156 18.60 -5.55 11.05
C SER A 156 18.69 -7.08 10.97
N ALA A 157 18.84 -7.64 9.77
CA ALA A 157 18.94 -9.09 9.57
C ALA A 157 20.17 -9.72 10.27
N ALA A 158 21.23 -8.94 10.51
CA ALA A 158 22.40 -9.41 11.24
C ALA A 158 22.15 -9.59 12.75
N PHE A 159 21.08 -9.01 13.28
CA PHE A 159 20.75 -8.99 14.71
C PHE A 159 19.41 -9.66 15.02
N THR A 160 18.71 -10.18 14.03
CA THR A 160 17.42 -10.86 14.21
C THR A 160 17.56 -12.35 13.93
N PRO A 161 16.76 -13.21 14.61
CA PRO A 161 16.70 -14.63 14.27
C PRO A 161 16.28 -14.83 12.80
N PRO A 162 16.67 -15.95 12.18
CA PRO A 162 16.19 -16.27 10.84
C PRO A 162 14.66 -16.33 10.84
N PRO A 163 14.03 -15.93 9.72
CA PRO A 163 12.57 -15.98 9.62
C PRO A 163 12.06 -17.42 9.73
N PRO A 164 10.84 -17.63 10.23
CA PRO A 164 10.25 -18.95 10.36
C PRO A 164 10.08 -19.62 8.98
N GLU A 165 9.99 -20.96 8.99
CA GLU A 165 9.71 -21.72 7.77
C GLU A 165 8.41 -21.23 7.09
N GLY A 166 8.44 -21.12 5.77
CA GLY A 166 7.32 -20.61 4.97
C GLY A 166 7.15 -19.09 4.97
N PHE A 167 8.04 -18.33 5.61
CA PHE A 167 8.00 -16.88 5.57
C PHE A 167 8.29 -16.36 4.15
N ILE A 168 7.37 -15.55 3.61
CA ILE A 168 7.56 -14.86 2.34
C ILE A 168 7.95 -13.41 2.64
N SER A 169 9.17 -13.04 2.28
CA SER A 169 9.66 -11.68 2.51
C SER A 169 8.81 -10.65 1.76
N PRO A 170 8.38 -9.56 2.41
CA PRO A 170 7.72 -8.42 1.75
C PRO A 170 8.51 -7.88 0.57
N MET A 171 9.84 -7.94 0.62
CA MET A 171 10.73 -7.45 -0.44
C MET A 171 10.58 -8.21 -1.76
N THR A 172 9.96 -9.39 -1.76
CA THR A 172 9.66 -10.14 -2.98
C THR A 172 8.62 -9.42 -3.88
N TRP A 173 7.90 -8.43 -3.37
CA TRP A 173 7.06 -7.54 -4.17
C TRP A 173 7.87 -6.53 -5.02
N GLY A 174 9.14 -6.32 -4.74
CA GLY A 174 10.05 -5.54 -5.58
C GLY A 174 10.77 -6.35 -6.65
N VAL A 175 10.39 -7.62 -6.87
CA VAL A 175 11.00 -8.53 -7.84
C VAL A 175 10.01 -8.81 -8.98
N GLU A 176 10.39 -8.48 -10.21
CA GLU A 176 9.53 -8.57 -11.39
C GLU A 176 8.87 -9.95 -11.59
N SER A 177 9.65 -11.02 -11.49
CA SER A 177 9.14 -12.39 -11.67
C SER A 177 8.03 -12.74 -10.68
N HIS A 178 8.15 -12.33 -9.41
CA HIS A 178 7.14 -12.56 -8.39
C HIS A 178 5.87 -11.74 -8.62
N ILE A 179 5.99 -10.51 -9.13
CA ILE A 179 4.81 -9.69 -9.47
C ILE A 179 4.03 -10.35 -10.62
N ILE A 180 4.75 -10.74 -11.69
CA ILE A 180 4.15 -11.40 -12.84
C ILE A 180 3.46 -12.71 -12.43
N GLU A 181 4.10 -13.50 -11.57
CA GLU A 181 3.53 -14.75 -11.06
C GLU A 181 2.24 -14.51 -10.26
N ARG A 182 2.27 -13.59 -9.27
CA ARG A 182 1.13 -13.31 -8.39
C ARG A 182 -0.07 -12.78 -9.13
N PHE A 183 0.13 -11.75 -9.95
CA PHE A 183 -0.95 -11.19 -10.75
C PHE A 183 -1.37 -12.11 -11.89
N GLY A 184 -0.45 -12.88 -12.47
CA GLY A 184 -0.77 -13.90 -13.47
C GLY A 184 -1.72 -14.98 -12.93
N GLN A 185 -1.47 -15.48 -11.70
CA GLN A 185 -2.38 -16.40 -11.01
C GLN A 185 -3.72 -15.75 -10.64
N ALA A 186 -3.75 -14.44 -10.48
CA ALA A 186 -4.98 -13.67 -10.27
C ALA A 186 -5.73 -13.32 -11.57
N GLY A 187 -5.21 -13.76 -12.73
CA GLY A 187 -5.87 -13.58 -14.04
C GLY A 187 -5.43 -12.33 -14.81
N VAL A 188 -4.36 -11.65 -14.41
CA VAL A 188 -3.82 -10.50 -15.15
C VAL A 188 -2.75 -10.96 -16.12
N PRO A 189 -2.92 -10.80 -17.45
CA PRO A 189 -1.91 -11.19 -18.43
C PRO A 189 -0.62 -10.36 -18.28
N LYS A 190 0.53 -10.99 -18.54
CA LYS A 190 1.85 -10.36 -18.38
C LYS A 190 1.97 -9.04 -19.16
N GLU A 191 1.43 -8.97 -20.36
CA GLU A 191 1.45 -7.79 -21.22
C GLU A 191 0.63 -6.60 -20.68
N LYS A 192 -0.17 -6.82 -19.65
CA LYS A 192 -0.89 -5.78 -18.90
C LYS A 192 -0.16 -5.31 -17.65
N ILE A 193 0.99 -5.88 -17.35
CA ILE A 193 1.82 -5.54 -16.18
C ILE A 193 3.00 -4.70 -16.69
N SER A 194 3.12 -3.49 -16.15
CA SER A 194 4.28 -2.61 -16.41
C SER A 194 4.95 -2.23 -15.10
N MET A 195 6.26 -2.13 -15.08
CA MET A 195 7.06 -1.78 -13.92
C MET A 195 8.00 -0.65 -14.26
N VAL A 196 8.14 0.29 -13.34
CA VAL A 196 9.06 1.42 -13.44
C VAL A 196 9.84 1.49 -12.13
N LYS A 197 11.16 1.66 -12.21
CA LYS A 197 11.97 2.00 -11.05
C LYS A 197 11.91 3.51 -10.83
N ASP A 198 11.57 3.90 -9.62
CA ASP A 198 11.50 5.30 -9.22
C ASP A 198 12.09 5.48 -7.82
N THR A 199 12.22 6.72 -7.36
CA THR A 199 12.74 7.08 -6.04
C THR A 199 11.62 7.64 -5.17
N TYR A 200 11.48 7.06 -3.98
CA TYR A 200 10.57 7.56 -2.95
C TYR A 200 11.38 8.12 -1.79
N SER A 201 11.26 9.40 -1.52
CA SER A 201 12.08 10.11 -0.54
C SER A 201 11.40 10.23 0.82
N PHE A 202 12.18 10.06 1.88
CA PHE A 202 11.79 10.45 3.23
C PHE A 202 12.27 11.88 3.48
N ILE A 203 11.34 12.81 3.61
CA ILE A 203 11.65 14.23 3.68
C ILE A 203 11.49 14.71 5.12
N SER A 204 12.61 15.10 5.74
CA SER A 204 12.62 15.73 7.05
C SER A 204 12.49 17.24 6.91
N ASN A 205 11.47 17.82 7.54
CA ASN A 205 11.30 19.26 7.65
C ASN A 205 12.12 19.85 8.81
N ASN A 206 13.22 19.22 9.21
CA ASN A 206 14.11 19.77 10.23
C ASN A 206 14.75 21.07 9.69
N LYS A 207 14.21 22.20 10.16
CA LYS A 207 14.90 23.47 10.17
C LYS A 207 15.85 23.50 11.36
#